data_bf12fd036cb3e69deb93206818f05df9
#
_entry.id   bf12fd036cb3e69deb93206818f05df9
#
_cell.length_a   1.000
_cell.length_b   1.000
_cell.length_c   1.000
_cell.angle_alpha   90.00
_cell.angle_beta   90.00
_cell.angle_gamma   90.00
#
_symmetry.space_group_name_H-M   'P 1'
#
loop_
_entity.id
_entity.type
_entity.pdbx_description
1 polymer ?
#
loop_
_entity_poly.entity_id
_entity_poly.type
_entity_poly.pdbx_seq_one_letter_code
_entity_poly.pdbx_strand_id
1 'polypeptide(L)'
;MWEQLQVTYDYGVDKMWILNVGDIKPMEFPMSFFLDMAWNPKQMNENNLNDYTRRFCSQQFGEEQATEAAYILNQYCKYCSRVSAEMLDDKTYNLESGEFKSVKDEFVALEAHALRQYLTLKDEYRDAYKELILFPVQAMANLYEMYYAVAMNKNAYKNNERQADY
;
A
#
# COMPACT_ATOMS: atom_id res chain seq x y z
N MET A 1 -10.69 -5.37 -0.52
CA MET A 1 -10.88 -6.59 0.32
C MET A 1 -12.29 -6.64 0.89
N TRP A 2 -12.75 -5.66 1.69
CA TRP A 2 -14.07 -5.66 2.32
C TRP A 2 -15.21 -5.98 1.35
N GLU A 3 -15.34 -5.26 0.24
CA GLU A 3 -16.40 -5.43 -0.75
C GLU A 3 -16.52 -6.89 -1.24
N GLN A 4 -15.41 -7.52 -1.59
CA GLN A 4 -15.41 -8.90 -2.10
C GLN A 4 -15.79 -9.92 -1.01
N LEU A 5 -15.34 -9.70 0.22
CA LEU A 5 -15.70 -10.55 1.34
C LEU A 5 -17.18 -10.37 1.73
N GLN A 6 -17.69 -9.14 1.67
CA GLN A 6 -19.11 -8.85 1.92
C GLN A 6 -20.00 -9.55 0.89
N VAL A 7 -19.69 -9.42 -0.39
CA VAL A 7 -20.39 -10.12 -1.47
C VAL A 7 -20.35 -11.64 -1.25
N THR A 8 -19.18 -12.18 -0.91
CA THR A 8 -19.02 -13.61 -0.62
C THR A 8 -19.93 -14.06 0.53
N TYR A 9 -19.98 -13.29 1.61
CA TYR A 9 -20.87 -13.56 2.74
C TYR A 9 -22.35 -13.46 2.37
N ASP A 10 -22.76 -12.44 1.62
CA ASP A 10 -24.13 -12.22 1.18
C ASP A 10 -24.64 -13.35 0.27
N TYR A 11 -23.75 -14.01 -0.47
CA TYR A 11 -24.05 -15.21 -1.26
C TYR A 11 -24.03 -16.52 -0.45
N GLY A 12 -23.94 -16.45 0.87
CA GLY A 12 -24.07 -17.58 1.79
C GLY A 12 -22.79 -18.37 2.06
N VAL A 13 -21.64 -17.85 1.73
CA VAL A 13 -20.34 -18.46 2.10
C VAL A 13 -20.00 -18.03 3.54
N ASP A 14 -20.54 -18.76 4.52
CA ASP A 14 -20.50 -18.41 5.94
C ASP A 14 -19.82 -19.47 6.85
N LYS A 15 -19.35 -20.60 6.29
CA LYS A 15 -18.82 -21.71 7.09
C LYS A 15 -17.30 -21.72 7.19
N MET A 16 -16.61 -21.40 6.10
CA MET A 16 -15.15 -21.44 6.08
C MET A 16 -14.61 -20.41 5.09
N TRP A 17 -13.70 -19.57 5.57
CA TRP A 17 -12.93 -18.67 4.76
C TRP A 17 -11.46 -19.00 4.89
N ILE A 18 -10.74 -19.04 3.78
CA ILE A 18 -9.31 -19.33 3.73
C ILE A 18 -8.62 -18.20 2.98
N LEU A 19 -7.59 -17.62 3.63
CA LEU A 19 -6.74 -16.60 3.04
C LEU A 19 -5.34 -17.18 2.78
N ASN A 20 -4.91 -17.14 1.53
CA ASN A 20 -3.51 -17.43 1.18
C ASN A 20 -2.74 -16.11 1.20
N VAL A 21 -1.72 -16.01 2.03
CA VAL A 21 -0.98 -14.76 2.27
C VAL A 21 0.47 -14.78 1.79
N GLY A 22 0.99 -15.93 1.37
CA GLY A 22 2.44 -16.06 1.10
C GLY A 22 3.22 -15.87 2.40
N ASP A 23 3.94 -14.74 2.53
CA ASP A 23 4.63 -14.38 3.77
C ASP A 23 3.69 -13.64 4.75
N ILE A 24 3.91 -13.88 6.04
CA ILE A 24 3.10 -13.24 7.11
C ILE A 24 3.47 -11.76 7.25
N LYS A 25 4.74 -11.45 7.13
CA LYS A 25 5.26 -10.09 7.26
C LYS A 25 5.53 -9.44 5.90
N PRO A 26 5.13 -8.19 5.69
CA PRO A 26 4.40 -7.25 6.56
C PRO A 26 2.87 -7.23 6.31
N MET A 27 2.24 -8.41 6.30
CA MET A 27 0.82 -8.58 5.93
C MET A 27 -0.14 -8.56 7.13
N GLU A 28 0.32 -8.08 8.30
CA GLU A 28 -0.46 -8.11 9.54
C GLU A 28 -1.77 -7.33 9.44
N PHE A 29 -1.75 -6.16 8.81
CA PHE A 29 -2.96 -5.34 8.65
C PHE A 29 -4.05 -6.04 7.81
N PRO A 30 -3.79 -6.49 6.58
CA PRO A 30 -4.82 -7.19 5.79
C PRO A 30 -5.25 -8.52 6.40
N MET A 31 -4.35 -9.26 7.07
CA MET A 31 -4.70 -10.49 7.78
C MET A 31 -5.62 -10.22 8.97
N SER A 32 -5.31 -9.21 9.78
CA SER A 32 -6.17 -8.81 10.91
C SER A 32 -7.55 -8.41 10.42
N PHE A 33 -7.62 -7.62 9.36
CA PHE A 33 -8.90 -7.23 8.75
C PHE A 33 -9.70 -8.45 8.28
N PHE A 34 -9.06 -9.38 7.60
CA PHE A 34 -9.71 -10.61 7.12
C PHE A 34 -10.26 -11.44 8.28
N LEU A 35 -9.46 -11.64 9.32
CA LEU A 35 -9.85 -12.46 10.48
C LEU A 35 -10.97 -11.80 11.29
N ASP A 36 -10.92 -10.50 11.51
CA ASP A 36 -11.97 -9.75 12.21
C ASP A 36 -13.28 -9.77 11.43
N MET A 37 -13.20 -9.64 10.11
CA MET A 37 -14.38 -9.73 9.25
C MET A 37 -14.93 -11.17 9.20
N ALA A 38 -14.08 -12.20 9.15
CA ALA A 38 -14.51 -13.59 9.22
C ALA A 38 -15.19 -13.92 10.57
N TRP A 39 -14.71 -13.32 11.65
CA TRP A 39 -15.29 -13.49 12.99
C TRP A 39 -16.68 -12.85 13.11
N ASN A 40 -16.84 -11.63 12.57
CA ASN A 40 -18.12 -10.91 12.60
C ASN A 40 -18.34 -10.06 11.33
N PRO A 41 -18.80 -10.67 10.23
CA PRO A 41 -18.99 -9.97 8.95
C PRO A 41 -19.92 -8.76 9.05
N LYS A 42 -20.90 -8.79 9.95
CA LYS A 42 -21.89 -7.72 10.11
C LYS A 42 -21.35 -6.47 10.81
N GLN A 43 -20.17 -6.56 11.43
CA GLN A 43 -19.56 -5.43 12.12
C GLN A 43 -18.90 -4.46 11.15
N MET A 44 -18.47 -4.95 9.98
CA MET A 44 -17.76 -4.15 8.98
C MET A 44 -18.76 -3.61 7.95
N ASN A 45 -18.64 -2.33 7.64
CA ASN A 45 -19.42 -1.67 6.59
C ASN A 45 -18.60 -0.52 5.98
N GLU A 46 -19.07 0.01 4.86
CA GLU A 46 -18.38 1.07 4.10
C GLU A 46 -18.05 2.32 4.92
N ASN A 47 -18.84 2.62 5.95
CA ASN A 47 -18.69 3.84 6.75
C ASN A 47 -17.65 3.70 7.87
N ASN A 48 -17.28 2.47 8.26
CA ASN A 48 -16.38 2.25 9.40
C ASN A 48 -15.01 1.65 9.01
N LEU A 49 -14.70 1.49 7.72
CA LEU A 49 -13.40 0.97 7.28
C LEU A 49 -12.22 1.87 7.70
N ASN A 50 -12.40 3.19 7.59
CA ASN A 50 -11.37 4.14 8.03
C ASN A 50 -11.16 4.09 9.56
N ASP A 51 -12.22 3.92 10.33
CA ASP A 51 -12.14 3.76 11.78
C ASP A 51 -11.44 2.45 12.16
N TYR A 52 -11.64 1.40 11.38
CA TYR A 52 -10.90 0.15 11.56
C TYR A 52 -9.40 0.37 11.39
N THR A 53 -8.98 0.99 10.28
CA THR A 53 -7.56 1.28 10.03
C THR A 53 -6.98 2.16 11.14
N ARG A 54 -7.69 3.19 11.58
CA ARG A 54 -7.26 4.06 12.66
C ARG A 54 -7.09 3.30 13.97
N ARG A 55 -8.02 2.41 14.33
CA ARG A 55 -7.91 1.57 15.54
C ARG A 55 -6.70 0.62 15.46
N PHE A 56 -6.48 -0.02 14.32
CA PHE A 56 -5.29 -0.84 14.11
C PHE A 56 -4.01 -0.01 14.34
N CYS A 57 -3.91 1.16 13.73
CA CYS A 57 -2.76 2.05 13.91
C CYS A 57 -2.61 2.55 15.35
N SER A 58 -3.72 2.84 16.06
CA SER A 58 -3.70 3.23 17.47
C SER A 58 -3.11 2.12 18.37
N GLN A 59 -3.46 0.88 18.10
CA GLN A 59 -2.92 -0.27 18.84
C GLN A 59 -1.42 -0.48 18.61
N GLN A 60 -0.92 -0.15 17.41
CA GLN A 60 0.48 -0.36 17.06
C GLN A 60 1.39 0.84 17.41
N PHE A 61 0.89 2.07 17.25
CA PHE A 61 1.71 3.29 17.29
C PHE A 61 1.24 4.34 18.30
N GLY A 62 0.19 4.02 19.08
CA GLY A 62 -0.42 4.98 20.02
C GLY A 62 -1.45 5.89 19.36
N GLU A 63 -2.37 6.42 20.18
CA GLU A 63 -3.53 7.20 19.71
C GLU A 63 -3.11 8.50 19.00
N GLU A 64 -2.05 9.15 19.46
CA GLU A 64 -1.53 10.41 18.88
C GLU A 64 -1.09 10.26 17.42
N GLN A 65 -0.59 9.07 17.05
CA GLN A 65 -0.06 8.79 15.71
C GLN A 65 -1.08 8.11 14.79
N ALA A 66 -2.19 7.64 15.35
CA ALA A 66 -3.11 6.73 14.68
C ALA A 66 -3.75 7.30 13.40
N THR A 67 -4.16 8.55 13.44
CA THR A 67 -4.88 9.17 12.31
C THR A 67 -3.96 9.35 11.10
N GLU A 68 -2.74 9.83 11.31
CA GLU A 68 -1.77 10.03 10.23
C GLU A 68 -1.26 8.69 9.70
N ALA A 69 -0.94 7.74 10.57
CA ALA A 69 -0.54 6.40 10.18
C ALA A 69 -1.63 5.67 9.39
N ALA A 70 -2.89 5.80 9.79
CA ALA A 70 -4.03 5.23 9.08
C ALA A 70 -4.22 5.87 7.70
N TYR A 71 -4.03 7.18 7.57
CA TYR A 71 -4.06 7.85 6.28
C TYR A 71 -3.00 7.27 5.32
N ILE A 72 -1.75 7.16 5.80
CA ILE A 72 -0.63 6.62 4.99
C ILE A 72 -0.93 5.17 4.58
N LEU A 73 -1.35 4.33 5.50
CA LEU A 73 -1.68 2.93 5.25
C LEU A 73 -2.83 2.77 4.24
N ASN A 74 -3.88 3.58 4.36
CA ASN A 74 -4.99 3.59 3.42
C ASN A 74 -4.56 4.05 2.02
N GLN A 75 -3.70 5.09 1.91
CA GLN A 75 -3.16 5.51 0.62
C GLN A 75 -2.26 4.43 -0.01
N TYR A 76 -1.41 3.80 0.79
CA TYR A 76 -0.59 2.68 0.35
C TYR A 76 -1.45 1.55 -0.23
N CYS A 77 -2.46 1.09 0.51
CA CYS A 77 -3.38 0.05 0.04
C CYS A 77 -4.13 0.45 -1.24
N LYS A 78 -4.58 1.72 -1.33
CA LYS A 78 -5.21 2.27 -2.52
C LYS A 78 -4.26 2.26 -3.72
N TYR A 79 -3.03 2.69 -3.56
CA TYR A 79 -2.06 2.75 -4.66
C TYR A 79 -1.65 1.35 -5.12
N CYS A 80 -1.41 0.43 -4.19
CA CYS A 80 -1.09 -0.97 -4.52
C CYS A 80 -2.24 -1.73 -5.18
N SER A 81 -3.49 -1.26 -5.06
CA SER A 81 -4.63 -1.90 -5.73
C SER A 81 -4.69 -1.63 -7.24
N ARG A 82 -3.88 -0.71 -7.78
CA ARG A 82 -3.84 -0.39 -9.23
C ARG A 82 -3.22 -1.53 -10.04
N VAL A 83 -2.10 -2.05 -9.54
CA VAL A 83 -1.37 -3.17 -10.13
C VAL A 83 -0.56 -3.86 -9.06
N SER A 84 -0.47 -5.19 -9.09
CA SER A 84 0.39 -5.92 -8.16
C SER A 84 1.87 -5.69 -8.51
N ALA A 85 2.74 -5.72 -7.49
CA ALA A 85 4.17 -5.48 -7.67
C ALA A 85 4.81 -6.38 -8.73
N GLU A 86 4.37 -7.65 -8.80
CA GLU A 86 4.88 -8.64 -9.75
C GLU A 86 4.49 -8.37 -11.21
N MET A 87 3.43 -7.59 -11.40
CA MET A 87 2.92 -7.25 -12.74
C MET A 87 3.37 -5.86 -13.20
N LEU A 88 4.07 -5.11 -12.34
CA LEU A 88 4.60 -3.80 -12.68
C LEU A 88 5.83 -3.95 -13.59
N ASP A 89 5.84 -3.21 -14.69
CA ASP A 89 6.98 -3.12 -15.61
C ASP A 89 7.10 -1.71 -16.22
N ASP A 90 8.04 -1.54 -17.14
CA ASP A 90 8.30 -0.27 -17.84
C ASP A 90 7.21 0.13 -18.87
N LYS A 91 6.18 -0.69 -19.04
CA LYS A 91 5.07 -0.48 -20.01
C LYS A 91 3.71 -0.40 -19.32
N THR A 92 3.66 -0.64 -18.01
CA THR A 92 2.41 -0.69 -17.23
C THR A 92 1.62 0.61 -17.33
N TYR A 93 2.31 1.75 -17.36
CA TYR A 93 1.70 3.08 -17.46
C TYR A 93 2.22 3.85 -18.65
N ASN A 94 1.39 4.75 -19.15
CA ASN A 94 1.76 5.56 -20.31
C ASN A 94 2.76 6.66 -19.93
N LEU A 95 3.92 6.65 -20.58
CA LEU A 95 4.98 7.62 -20.35
C LEU A 95 4.69 8.98 -21.01
N GLU A 96 4.14 8.97 -22.23
CA GLU A 96 3.91 10.19 -23.04
C GLU A 96 2.80 11.06 -22.45
N SER A 97 1.74 10.44 -21.90
CA SER A 97 0.67 11.16 -21.21
C SER A 97 1.06 11.73 -19.84
N GLY A 98 2.23 11.35 -19.32
CA GLY A 98 2.68 11.69 -17.97
C GLY A 98 2.04 10.84 -16.86
N GLU A 99 1.23 9.83 -17.20
CA GLU A 99 0.59 8.94 -16.25
C GLU A 99 1.62 8.24 -15.35
N PHE A 100 2.67 7.65 -15.94
CA PHE A 100 3.70 6.95 -15.18
C PHE A 100 4.39 7.89 -14.19
N LYS A 101 4.72 9.10 -14.65
CA LYS A 101 5.31 10.11 -13.77
C LYS A 101 4.39 10.44 -12.59
N SER A 102 3.11 10.65 -12.85
CA SER A 102 2.12 10.98 -11.82
C SER A 102 2.00 9.87 -10.76
N VAL A 103 1.87 8.62 -11.19
CA VAL A 103 1.74 7.47 -10.28
C VAL A 103 3.03 7.27 -9.46
N LYS A 104 4.21 7.40 -10.09
CA LYS A 104 5.50 7.36 -9.40
C LYS A 104 5.61 8.48 -8.37
N ASP A 105 5.25 9.72 -8.74
CA ASP A 105 5.33 10.88 -7.82
C ASP A 105 4.39 10.72 -6.60
N GLU A 106 3.24 10.07 -6.76
CA GLU A 106 2.34 9.75 -5.62
C GLU A 106 3.01 8.82 -4.60
N PHE A 107 3.72 7.78 -5.04
CA PHE A 107 4.45 6.89 -4.13
C PHE A 107 5.63 7.60 -3.45
N VAL A 108 6.39 8.41 -4.17
CA VAL A 108 7.49 9.21 -3.61
C VAL A 108 6.97 10.22 -2.57
N ALA A 109 5.84 10.86 -2.85
CA ALA A 109 5.22 11.77 -1.88
C ALA A 109 4.72 11.04 -0.63
N LEU A 110 4.17 9.82 -0.80
CA LEU A 110 3.72 8.98 0.32
C LEU A 110 4.90 8.50 1.17
N GLU A 111 6.02 8.13 0.53
CA GLU A 111 7.26 7.78 1.23
C GLU A 111 7.78 8.95 2.08
N ALA A 112 7.87 10.12 1.49
CA ALA A 112 8.29 11.33 2.21
C ALA A 112 7.35 11.65 3.39
N HIS A 113 6.06 11.38 3.26
CA HIS A 113 5.08 11.51 4.34
C HIS A 113 5.32 10.49 5.45
N ALA A 114 5.46 9.22 5.11
CA ALA A 114 5.74 8.15 6.07
C ALA A 114 7.06 8.39 6.83
N LEU A 115 8.10 8.84 6.13
CA LEU A 115 9.38 9.14 6.74
C LEU A 115 9.28 10.32 7.73
N ARG A 116 8.55 11.38 7.40
CA ARG A 116 8.32 12.51 8.33
C ARG A 116 7.65 12.03 9.61
N GLN A 117 6.59 11.21 9.52
CA GLN A 117 5.92 10.67 10.69
C GLN A 117 6.88 9.78 11.50
N TYR A 118 7.62 8.89 10.86
CA TYR A 118 8.60 8.02 11.51
C TYR A 118 9.59 8.79 12.40
N LEU A 119 10.07 9.95 11.92
CA LEU A 119 11.02 10.77 12.67
C LEU A 119 10.43 11.41 13.94
N THR A 120 9.10 11.51 14.04
CA THR A 120 8.41 12.05 15.22
C THR A 120 8.01 10.97 16.23
N LEU A 121 8.12 9.69 15.86
CA LEU A 121 7.69 8.58 16.71
C LEU A 121 8.63 8.40 17.92
N LYS A 122 8.04 7.99 19.05
CA LYS A 122 8.79 7.47 20.18
C LYS A 122 9.50 6.17 19.78
N ASP A 123 10.65 5.90 20.39
CA ASP A 123 11.48 4.74 20.06
C ASP A 123 10.72 3.42 20.17
N GLU A 124 9.84 3.28 21.15
CA GLU A 124 9.01 2.08 21.36
C GLU A 124 8.11 1.69 20.17
N TYR A 125 7.76 2.65 19.29
CA TYR A 125 6.88 2.42 18.12
C TYR A 125 7.64 2.29 16.82
N ARG A 126 8.92 2.67 16.78
CA ARG A 126 9.69 2.79 15.53
C ARG A 126 9.86 1.48 14.78
N ASP A 127 10.11 0.39 15.48
CA ASP A 127 10.34 -0.90 14.83
C ASP A 127 9.05 -1.41 14.17
N ALA A 128 7.92 -1.35 14.89
CA ALA A 128 6.62 -1.72 14.35
C ALA A 128 6.21 -0.81 13.17
N TYR A 129 6.43 0.49 13.29
CA TYR A 129 6.11 1.44 12.21
C TYR A 129 6.99 1.20 10.98
N LYS A 130 8.29 0.96 11.19
CA LYS A 130 9.22 0.65 10.10
C LYS A 130 8.78 -0.58 9.33
N GLU A 131 8.35 -1.63 10.02
CA GLU A 131 7.88 -2.87 9.41
C GLU A 131 6.53 -2.70 8.71
N LEU A 132 5.54 -2.14 9.40
CA LEU A 132 4.16 -2.15 8.94
C LEU A 132 3.81 -1.05 7.94
N ILE A 133 4.56 0.06 7.95
CA ILE A 133 4.26 1.25 7.13
C ILE A 133 5.48 1.67 6.31
N LEU A 134 6.60 2.02 6.96
CA LEU A 134 7.70 2.69 6.27
C LEU A 134 8.33 1.79 5.22
N PHE A 135 8.71 0.56 5.58
CA PHE A 135 9.35 -0.37 4.64
C PHE A 135 8.47 -0.72 3.43
N PRO A 136 7.18 -1.09 3.60
CA PRO A 136 6.33 -1.36 2.44
C PRO A 136 6.17 -0.17 1.51
N VAL A 137 6.00 1.04 2.05
CA VAL A 137 5.89 2.26 1.25
C VAL A 137 7.18 2.55 0.50
N GLN A 138 8.34 2.44 1.17
CA GLN A 138 9.66 2.64 0.55
C GLN A 138 9.93 1.60 -0.55
N ALA A 139 9.62 0.34 -0.30
CA ALA A 139 9.81 -0.72 -1.29
C ALA A 139 9.02 -0.44 -2.58
N MET A 140 7.76 -0.04 -2.45
CA MET A 140 6.92 0.30 -3.61
C MET A 140 7.38 1.59 -4.28
N ALA A 141 7.72 2.65 -3.54
CA ALA A 141 8.25 3.88 -4.12
C ALA A 141 9.50 3.60 -4.96
N ASN A 142 10.47 2.86 -4.41
CA ASN A 142 11.68 2.46 -5.12
C ASN A 142 11.40 1.62 -6.36
N LEU A 143 10.42 0.70 -6.30
CA LEU A 143 10.03 -0.13 -7.44
C LEU A 143 9.46 0.73 -8.58
N TYR A 144 8.59 1.69 -8.26
CA TYR A 144 8.01 2.61 -9.25
C TYR A 144 9.07 3.55 -9.84
N GLU A 145 10.00 4.06 -9.03
CA GLU A 145 11.13 4.87 -9.51
C GLU A 145 12.02 4.09 -10.47
N MET A 146 12.36 2.84 -10.12
CA MET A 146 13.17 1.95 -10.95
C MET A 146 12.52 1.73 -12.31
N TYR A 147 11.25 1.31 -12.37
CA TYR A 147 10.58 1.05 -13.65
C TYR A 147 10.31 2.32 -14.46
N TYR A 148 10.05 3.44 -13.78
CA TYR A 148 9.95 4.73 -14.44
C TYR A 148 11.29 5.12 -15.11
N ALA A 149 12.42 4.94 -14.43
CA ALA A 149 13.74 5.19 -14.97
C ALA A 149 14.06 4.27 -16.17
N VAL A 150 13.67 2.99 -16.09
CA VAL A 150 13.79 2.04 -17.22
C VAL A 150 12.95 2.49 -18.41
N ALA A 151 11.71 2.94 -18.19
CA ALA A 151 10.83 3.44 -19.23
C ALA A 151 11.42 4.70 -19.92
N MET A 152 11.94 5.64 -19.11
CA MET A 152 12.61 6.85 -19.61
C MET A 152 13.84 6.52 -20.44
N ASN A 153 14.71 5.63 -19.95
CA ASN A 153 15.92 5.21 -20.68
C ASN A 153 15.57 4.57 -22.01
N LYS A 154 14.62 3.63 -22.04
CA LYS A 154 14.16 2.98 -23.30
C LYS A 154 13.56 3.98 -24.28
N ASN A 155 12.84 4.99 -23.79
CA ASN A 155 12.27 6.04 -24.63
C ASN A 155 13.36 6.94 -25.24
N ALA A 156 14.33 7.37 -24.43
CA ALA A 156 15.48 8.14 -24.87
C ALA A 156 16.31 7.38 -25.92
N TYR A 157 16.55 6.09 -25.71
CA TYR A 157 17.22 5.24 -26.69
C TYR A 157 16.51 5.19 -28.06
N LYS A 158 15.18 5.02 -28.05
CA LYS A 158 14.37 5.04 -29.29
C LYS A 158 14.48 6.36 -30.04
N ASN A 159 14.62 7.46 -29.32
CA ASN A 159 14.70 8.81 -29.87
C ASN A 159 16.14 9.24 -30.22
N ASN A 160 17.15 8.36 -30.06
CA ASN A 160 18.57 8.67 -30.22
C ASN A 160 19.06 9.82 -29.32
N GLU A 161 18.52 9.96 -28.14
CA GLU A 161 18.95 10.96 -27.16
C GLU A 161 20.20 10.50 -26.40
N ARG A 162 21.16 11.40 -26.17
CA ARG A 162 22.42 11.08 -25.48
C ARG A 162 22.23 10.63 -24.02
N GLN A 163 21.06 10.83 -23.45
CA GLN A 163 20.73 10.42 -22.08
C GLN A 163 20.41 8.92 -21.94
N ALA A 164 20.34 8.18 -23.05
CA ALA A 164 20.05 6.73 -23.01
C ALA A 164 21.23 5.86 -22.50
N ASP A 165 22.40 6.44 -22.31
CA ASP A 165 23.63 5.71 -21.95
C ASP A 165 23.95 5.74 -20.42
N TYR A 166 23.04 6.24 -19.57
CA TYR A 166 23.24 6.37 -18.13
C TYR A 166 22.25 5.58 -17.31
#